data_9dda13596049f4137b67f3fa088adf1e
#
_entry.id   9dda13596049f4137b67f3fa088adf1e
#
_cell.length_a   1.000
_cell.length_b   1.000
_cell.length_c   1.000
_cell.angle_alpha   90.00
_cell.angle_beta   90.00
_cell.angle_gamma   90.00
#
_symmetry.space_group_name_H-M   'P 1'
#
loop_
_entity.id
_entity.type
_entity.pdbx_description
1 polymer ?
#
loop_
_entity_poly.entity_id
_entity_poly.type
_entity_poly.pdbx_seq_one_letter_code
_entity_poly.pdbx_strand_id
1 'polypeptide(L)'
;GYTRPDEFDRLLEVFARYPIHELIIHPRTRVEFYKGTPHREAFAKAHAALDRPLCYNGDLFCEEDCRELMRQFPNTRALMLGRGLIANPALAQSLGGGEALCKASLRAFHDRLLEAYQAKYPAHVTLGRMREIAKHFVCCFDAPEKPRKAIRKATRIEAYLDAIDRLFAEHELNEA
;
A
#
# COMPACT_ATOMS: atom_id res chain seq x y z
N GLY A 1 -8.33 -11.42 13.61
CA GLY A 1 -8.63 -12.84 13.83
C GLY A 1 -7.92 -13.76 12.86
N TYR A 2 -8.02 -15.07 13.11
CA TYR A 2 -7.46 -16.08 12.22
C TYR A 2 -8.44 -16.43 11.09
N THR A 3 -9.65 -16.84 11.46
CA THR A 3 -10.70 -17.25 10.51
C THR A 3 -11.87 -16.28 10.48
N ARG A 4 -12.21 -15.66 11.61
CA ARG A 4 -13.39 -14.81 11.76
C ARG A 4 -13.05 -13.45 12.38
N PRO A 5 -13.70 -12.38 11.94
CA PRO A 5 -13.46 -11.03 12.49
C PRO A 5 -13.78 -10.92 14.00
N ASP A 6 -14.78 -11.63 14.48
CA ASP A 6 -15.23 -11.58 15.89
C ASP A 6 -14.23 -12.19 16.90
N GLU A 7 -13.25 -12.98 16.43
CA GLU A 7 -12.13 -13.43 17.27
C GLU A 7 -11.32 -12.25 17.83
N PHE A 8 -11.42 -11.08 17.20
CA PHE A 8 -10.74 -9.87 17.65
C PHE A 8 -11.22 -9.36 19.00
N ASP A 9 -12.48 -9.61 19.36
CA ASP A 9 -13.05 -9.17 20.64
C ASP A 9 -12.29 -9.78 21.83
N ARG A 10 -11.94 -11.07 21.75
CA ARG A 10 -11.10 -11.75 22.76
C ARG A 10 -9.65 -11.21 22.78
N LEU A 11 -9.10 -10.86 21.61
CA LEU A 11 -7.77 -10.25 21.54
C LEU A 11 -7.76 -8.87 22.20
N LEU A 12 -8.80 -8.07 22.03
CA LEU A 12 -8.94 -6.77 22.68
C LEU A 12 -8.94 -6.89 24.21
N GLU A 13 -9.68 -7.87 24.76
CA GLU A 13 -9.68 -8.15 26.21
C GLU A 13 -8.28 -8.47 26.74
N VAL A 14 -7.50 -9.22 25.95
CA VAL A 14 -6.10 -9.54 26.31
C VAL A 14 -5.25 -8.28 26.24
N PHE A 15 -5.29 -7.53 25.13
CA PHE A 15 -4.48 -6.33 24.95
C PHE A 15 -4.79 -5.25 26.01
N ALA A 16 -6.03 -5.15 26.47
CA ALA A 16 -6.41 -4.21 27.52
C ALA A 16 -5.69 -4.48 28.86
N ARG A 17 -5.28 -5.73 29.12
CA ARG A 17 -4.63 -6.14 30.40
C ARG A 17 -3.14 -5.85 30.46
N TYR A 18 -2.49 -5.55 29.33
CA TYR A 18 -1.04 -5.38 29.26
C TYR A 18 -0.67 -3.92 28.94
N PRO A 19 0.45 -3.41 29.49
CA PRO A 19 0.93 -2.05 29.26
C PRO A 19 1.60 -1.92 27.88
N ILE A 20 0.84 -2.14 26.82
CA ILE A 20 1.31 -2.01 25.45
C ILE A 20 1.47 -0.51 25.13
N HIS A 21 2.62 -0.11 24.62
CA HIS A 21 2.91 1.29 24.29
C HIS A 21 2.07 1.77 23.10
N GLU A 22 2.01 0.99 22.05
CA GLU A 22 1.26 1.27 20.82
C GLU A 22 0.72 -0.04 20.24
N LEU A 23 -0.46 0.01 19.64
CA LEU A 23 -1.04 -1.15 18.97
C LEU A 23 -1.28 -0.83 17.50
N ILE A 24 -0.59 -1.58 16.62
CA ILE A 24 -0.82 -1.51 15.17
C ILE A 24 -1.88 -2.55 14.81
N ILE A 25 -2.97 -2.10 14.21
CA ILE A 25 -4.08 -2.97 13.85
C ILE A 25 -4.23 -3.04 12.33
N HIS A 26 -4.07 -4.25 11.80
CA HIS A 26 -4.48 -4.59 10.43
C HIS A 26 -5.81 -5.33 10.49
N PRO A 27 -6.96 -4.66 10.24
CA PRO A 27 -8.27 -5.23 10.49
C PRO A 27 -8.72 -6.19 9.38
N ARG A 28 -8.01 -7.30 9.25
CA ARG A 28 -8.30 -8.44 8.38
C ARG A 28 -8.09 -9.73 9.14
N THR A 29 -8.77 -10.79 8.72
CA THR A 29 -8.42 -12.12 9.19
C THR A 29 -7.24 -12.68 8.38
N ARG A 30 -6.53 -13.66 8.95
CA ARG A 30 -5.42 -14.31 8.26
C ARG A 30 -5.86 -15.00 6.97
N VAL A 31 -7.05 -15.60 6.97
CA VAL A 31 -7.56 -16.34 5.79
C VAL A 31 -7.98 -15.45 4.63
N GLU A 32 -8.27 -14.19 4.89
CA GLU A 32 -8.62 -13.22 3.85
C GLU A 32 -7.40 -12.77 3.06
N PHE A 33 -6.21 -12.80 3.67
CA PHE A 33 -5.02 -12.17 3.12
C PHE A 33 -5.28 -10.71 2.72
N TYR A 34 -5.37 -10.44 1.41
CA TYR A 34 -5.67 -9.12 0.84
C TYR A 34 -6.97 -9.10 0.02
N LYS A 35 -7.84 -10.10 0.18
CA LYS A 35 -9.13 -10.15 -0.51
C LYS A 35 -10.18 -9.34 0.25
N GLY A 36 -11.12 -8.75 -0.48
CA GLY A 36 -12.16 -7.91 0.11
C GLY A 36 -11.63 -6.60 0.71
N THR A 37 -12.40 -5.97 1.57
CA THR A 37 -12.07 -4.72 2.27
C THR A 37 -11.66 -4.98 3.72
N PRO A 38 -10.80 -4.14 4.33
CA PRO A 38 -10.51 -4.22 5.76
C PRO A 38 -11.78 -4.02 6.60
N HIS A 39 -11.89 -4.76 7.70
CA HIS A 39 -12.99 -4.66 8.66
C HIS A 39 -12.81 -3.43 9.56
N ARG A 40 -13.13 -2.23 9.06
CA ARG A 40 -12.95 -0.96 9.81
C ARG A 40 -13.70 -0.97 11.16
N GLU A 41 -14.78 -1.72 11.28
CA GLU A 41 -15.50 -1.93 12.53
C GLU A 41 -14.65 -2.59 13.62
N ALA A 42 -13.69 -3.45 13.26
CA ALA A 42 -12.76 -4.02 14.23
C ALA A 42 -11.80 -2.95 14.76
N PHE A 43 -11.34 -2.03 13.91
CA PHE A 43 -10.55 -0.88 14.36
C PHE A 43 -11.38 0.06 15.25
N ALA A 44 -12.64 0.32 14.88
CA ALA A 44 -13.56 1.12 15.69
C ALA A 44 -13.75 0.55 17.11
N LYS A 45 -13.87 -0.77 17.24
CA LYS A 45 -13.93 -1.44 18.54
C LYS A 45 -12.67 -1.19 19.39
N ALA A 46 -11.49 -1.32 18.78
CA ALA A 46 -10.24 -1.04 19.47
C ALA A 46 -10.12 0.42 19.88
N HIS A 47 -10.50 1.34 18.99
CA HIS A 47 -10.49 2.78 19.24
C HIS A 47 -11.40 3.20 20.39
N ALA A 48 -12.54 2.52 20.55
CA ALA A 48 -13.47 2.76 21.65
C ALA A 48 -13.05 2.08 22.98
N ALA A 49 -12.37 0.93 22.89
CA ALA A 49 -12.07 0.09 24.06
C ALA A 49 -10.70 0.36 24.69
N LEU A 50 -9.75 0.93 23.95
CA LEU A 50 -8.37 1.08 24.39
C LEU A 50 -7.97 2.55 24.49
N ASP A 51 -7.60 2.98 25.69
CA ASP A 51 -7.01 4.31 25.94
C ASP A 51 -5.48 4.25 25.73
N ARG A 52 -5.06 4.12 24.49
CA ARG A 52 -3.63 4.07 24.11
C ARG A 52 -3.44 4.43 22.64
N PRO A 53 -2.19 4.77 22.22
CA PRO A 53 -1.88 5.05 20.82
C PRO A 53 -2.24 3.87 19.91
N LEU A 54 -3.06 4.15 18.90
CA LEU A 54 -3.42 3.18 17.87
C LEU A 54 -2.85 3.62 16.52
N CYS A 55 -2.32 2.65 15.78
CA CYS A 55 -1.90 2.80 14.40
C CYS A 55 -2.80 1.95 13.51
N TYR A 56 -3.41 2.56 12.49
CA TYR A 56 -4.20 1.82 11.51
C TYR A 56 -3.32 1.32 10.37
N ASN A 57 -3.49 0.07 9.98
CA ASN A 57 -2.87 -0.51 8.79
C ASN A 57 -3.92 -1.19 7.92
N GLY A 58 -4.20 -0.69 6.73
CA GLY A 58 -5.13 -1.33 5.77
C GLY A 58 -5.51 -0.40 4.64
N ASP A 59 -5.46 -0.88 3.42
CA ASP A 59 -5.98 -0.32 2.15
C ASP A 59 -6.14 1.22 2.10
N LEU A 60 -5.04 1.92 2.34
CA LEU A 60 -4.91 3.36 2.18
C LEU A 60 -4.04 3.59 0.95
N PHE A 61 -4.63 4.05 -0.15
CA PHE A 61 -3.96 4.19 -1.44
C PHE A 61 -3.83 5.63 -1.91
N CYS A 62 -4.68 6.53 -1.41
CA CYS A 62 -4.66 7.94 -1.73
C CYS A 62 -4.79 8.82 -0.46
N GLU A 63 -4.62 10.12 -0.63
CA GLU A 63 -4.76 11.08 0.49
C GLU A 63 -6.17 11.06 1.07
N GLU A 64 -7.20 10.97 0.24
CA GLU A 64 -8.58 10.98 0.71
C GLU A 64 -8.87 9.78 1.61
N ASP A 65 -8.38 8.56 1.26
CA ASP A 65 -8.48 7.38 2.12
C ASP A 65 -7.91 7.65 3.52
N CYS A 66 -6.74 8.29 3.55
CA CYS A 66 -6.04 8.60 4.79
C CYS A 66 -6.78 9.67 5.59
N ARG A 67 -7.21 10.76 4.94
CA ARG A 67 -7.93 11.87 5.56
C ARG A 67 -9.30 11.44 6.08
N GLU A 68 -10.02 10.61 5.32
CA GLU A 68 -11.31 10.05 5.73
C GLU A 68 -11.14 9.17 6.97
N LEU A 69 -10.14 8.29 6.99
CA LEU A 69 -9.87 7.45 8.15
C LEU A 69 -9.56 8.30 9.40
N MET A 70 -8.72 9.32 9.26
CA MET A 70 -8.38 10.22 10.37
C MET A 70 -9.58 11.05 10.85
N ARG A 71 -10.49 11.43 9.94
CA ARG A 71 -11.77 12.09 10.32
C ARG A 71 -12.68 11.12 11.09
N GLN A 72 -12.75 9.88 10.66
CA GLN A 72 -13.57 8.85 11.32
C GLN A 72 -13.00 8.44 12.68
N PHE A 73 -11.68 8.43 12.82
CA PHE A 73 -10.97 8.02 14.04
C PHE A 73 -9.93 9.07 14.47
N PRO A 74 -10.36 10.21 15.03
CA PRO A 74 -9.49 11.38 15.27
C PRO A 74 -8.34 11.13 16.25
N ASN A 75 -8.48 10.13 17.14
CA ASN A 75 -7.41 9.76 18.09
C ASN A 75 -6.43 8.72 17.52
N THR A 76 -6.49 8.41 16.23
CA THR A 76 -5.50 7.54 15.58
C THR A 76 -4.13 8.24 15.58
N ARG A 77 -3.14 7.62 16.22
CA ARG A 77 -1.80 8.17 16.38
C ARG A 77 -0.99 8.16 15.10
N ALA A 78 -1.13 7.10 14.30
CA ALA A 78 -0.35 6.89 13.10
C ALA A 78 -1.10 6.06 12.05
N LEU A 79 -0.66 6.16 10.81
CA LEU A 79 -1.08 5.32 9.69
C LEU A 79 0.13 4.49 9.23
N MET A 80 -0.05 3.18 9.12
CA MET A 80 0.96 2.30 8.52
C MET A 80 0.58 2.05 7.06
N LEU A 81 1.38 2.58 6.15
CA LEU A 81 1.18 2.47 4.71
C LEU A 81 2.07 1.37 4.15
N GLY A 82 1.49 0.44 3.40
CA GLY A 82 2.22 -0.62 2.69
C GLY A 82 2.10 -0.45 1.19
N ARG A 83 1.16 -1.16 0.59
CA ARG A 83 0.90 -1.14 -0.86
C ARG A 83 0.59 0.26 -1.40
N GLY A 84 -0.01 1.13 -0.60
CA GLY A 84 -0.24 2.52 -0.96
C GLY A 84 1.04 3.28 -1.28
N LEU A 85 2.12 3.10 -0.49
CA LEU A 85 3.42 3.73 -0.78
C LEU A 85 4.14 3.11 -1.99
N ILE A 86 3.85 1.83 -2.31
CA ILE A 86 4.39 1.23 -3.55
C ILE A 86 3.63 1.78 -4.77
N ALA A 87 2.33 1.99 -4.65
CA ALA A 87 1.51 2.60 -5.70
C ALA A 87 1.82 4.09 -5.87
N ASN A 88 1.85 4.82 -4.76
CA ASN A 88 2.14 6.24 -4.70
C ASN A 88 3.27 6.53 -3.69
N PRO A 89 4.53 6.54 -4.12
CA PRO A 89 5.66 6.79 -3.22
C PRO A 89 5.69 8.21 -2.63
N ALA A 90 4.92 9.16 -3.17
CA ALA A 90 4.77 10.51 -2.62
C ALA A 90 3.65 10.62 -1.56
N LEU A 91 2.82 9.59 -1.35
CA LEU A 91 1.63 9.65 -0.51
C LEU A 91 1.88 10.19 0.91
N ALA A 92 2.95 9.73 1.56
CA ALA A 92 3.26 10.21 2.91
C ALA A 92 3.72 11.67 2.92
N GLN A 93 4.43 12.11 1.88
CA GLN A 93 4.90 13.49 1.71
C GLN A 93 3.74 14.42 1.41
N SER A 94 2.85 14.05 0.50
CA SER A 94 1.69 14.85 0.11
C SER A 94 0.69 15.00 1.26
N LEU A 95 0.48 13.97 2.09
CA LEU A 95 -0.30 14.06 3.32
C LEU A 95 0.25 15.11 4.30
N GLY A 96 1.57 15.30 4.32
CA GLY A 96 2.26 16.33 5.10
C GLY A 96 2.28 17.72 4.44
N GLY A 97 1.58 17.92 3.31
CA GLY A 97 1.55 19.18 2.56
C GLY A 97 2.73 19.36 1.60
N GLY A 98 3.49 18.32 1.33
CA GLY A 98 4.54 18.32 0.31
C GLY A 98 4.00 18.04 -1.09
N GLU A 99 4.92 17.82 -2.04
CA GLU A 99 4.59 17.61 -3.44
C GLU A 99 3.80 16.31 -3.66
N ALA A 100 2.79 16.38 -4.50
CA ALA A 100 2.03 15.23 -4.96
C ALA A 100 2.85 14.37 -5.95
N LEU A 101 2.37 13.14 -6.19
CA LEU A 101 2.97 12.26 -7.18
C LEU A 101 2.96 12.88 -8.57
N CYS A 102 4.10 12.86 -9.25
CA CYS A 102 4.18 13.16 -10.67
C CYS A 102 4.87 12.02 -11.44
N LYS A 103 4.71 12.01 -12.78
CA LYS A 103 5.32 10.97 -13.64
C LYS A 103 6.85 10.90 -13.46
N ALA A 104 7.51 12.04 -13.32
CA ALA A 104 8.95 12.09 -13.14
C ALA A 104 9.40 11.48 -11.82
N SER A 105 8.71 11.77 -10.70
CA SER A 105 9.04 11.21 -9.40
C SER A 105 8.74 9.70 -9.33
N LEU A 106 7.66 9.25 -9.95
CA LEU A 106 7.33 7.83 -10.04
C LEU A 106 8.33 7.07 -10.91
N ARG A 107 8.75 7.66 -12.02
CA ARG A 107 9.79 7.08 -12.88
C ARG A 107 11.13 6.97 -12.14
N ALA A 108 11.55 8.02 -11.46
CA ALA A 108 12.76 8.01 -10.65
C ALA A 108 12.71 6.94 -9.53
N PHE A 109 11.57 6.78 -8.88
CA PHE A 109 11.35 5.71 -7.88
C PHE A 109 11.52 4.33 -8.53
N HIS A 110 10.88 4.07 -9.66
CA HIS A 110 11.01 2.81 -10.40
C HIS A 110 12.46 2.50 -10.76
N ASP A 111 13.16 3.46 -11.37
CA ASP A 111 14.51 3.27 -11.89
C ASP A 111 15.52 3.02 -10.75
N ARG A 112 15.40 3.74 -9.63
CA ARG A 112 16.23 3.51 -8.44
C ARG A 112 16.00 2.13 -7.81
N LEU A 113 14.76 1.65 -7.79
CA LEU A 113 14.46 0.29 -7.33
C LEU A 113 15.04 -0.76 -8.27
N LEU A 114 14.90 -0.57 -9.59
CA LEU A 114 15.46 -1.47 -10.59
C LEU A 114 16.98 -1.58 -10.43
N GLU A 115 17.67 -0.45 -10.34
CA GLU A 115 19.12 -0.40 -10.12
C GLU A 115 19.53 -1.14 -8.84
N ALA A 116 18.85 -0.88 -7.74
CA ALA A 116 19.11 -1.53 -6.45
C ALA A 116 18.91 -3.06 -6.50
N TYR A 117 17.87 -3.52 -7.21
CA TYR A 117 17.64 -4.95 -7.39
C TYR A 117 18.66 -5.58 -8.34
N GLN A 118 19.00 -4.92 -9.44
CA GLN A 118 20.04 -5.40 -10.39
C GLN A 118 21.41 -5.53 -9.74
N ALA A 119 21.76 -4.60 -8.87
CA ALA A 119 23.03 -4.66 -8.13
C ALA A 119 23.12 -5.85 -7.16
N LYS A 120 21.99 -6.40 -6.72
CA LYS A 120 21.94 -7.40 -5.65
C LYS A 120 21.49 -8.78 -6.11
N TYR A 121 20.68 -8.87 -7.16
CA TYR A 121 20.02 -10.11 -7.55
C TYR A 121 20.18 -10.43 -9.04
N PRO A 122 20.16 -11.71 -9.43
CA PRO A 122 20.16 -12.11 -10.83
C PRO A 122 18.89 -11.62 -11.56
N ALA A 123 18.99 -11.49 -12.88
CA ALA A 123 17.98 -10.87 -13.75
C ALA A 123 16.56 -11.45 -13.56
N HIS A 124 16.42 -12.77 -13.39
CA HIS A 124 15.10 -13.40 -13.23
C HIS A 124 14.44 -13.05 -11.88
N VAL A 125 15.23 -12.89 -10.81
CA VAL A 125 14.75 -12.46 -9.48
C VAL A 125 14.36 -10.99 -9.53
N THR A 126 15.22 -10.14 -10.12
CA THR A 126 14.95 -8.72 -10.35
C THR A 126 13.65 -8.52 -11.12
N LEU A 127 13.50 -9.21 -12.26
CA LEU A 127 12.27 -9.15 -13.06
C LEU A 127 11.05 -9.55 -12.24
N GLY A 128 11.12 -10.63 -11.47
CA GLY A 128 10.02 -11.07 -10.62
C GLY A 128 9.60 -10.00 -9.61
N ARG A 129 10.57 -9.39 -8.92
CA ARG A 129 10.32 -8.31 -7.95
C ARG A 129 9.79 -7.04 -8.59
N MET A 130 10.37 -6.62 -9.69
CA MET A 130 9.93 -5.41 -10.39
C MET A 130 8.50 -5.54 -10.93
N ARG A 131 8.12 -6.71 -11.43
CA ARG A 131 6.73 -7.00 -11.85
C ARG A 131 5.75 -6.94 -10.66
N GLU A 132 6.14 -7.47 -9.50
CA GLU A 132 5.33 -7.38 -8.27
C GLU A 132 5.12 -5.93 -7.82
N ILE A 133 6.15 -5.10 -7.90
CA ILE A 133 6.09 -3.68 -7.56
C ILE A 133 5.24 -2.93 -8.59
N ALA A 134 5.51 -3.14 -9.88
CA ALA A 134 4.82 -2.44 -10.97
C ALA A 134 3.30 -2.67 -10.97
N LYS A 135 2.82 -3.85 -10.55
CA LYS A 135 1.38 -4.11 -10.47
C LYS A 135 0.63 -3.12 -9.57
N HIS A 136 1.31 -2.48 -8.62
CA HIS A 136 0.71 -1.51 -7.72
C HIS A 136 0.68 -0.11 -8.33
N PHE A 137 1.80 0.41 -8.82
CA PHE A 137 1.82 1.77 -9.35
C PHE A 137 1.18 1.90 -10.75
N VAL A 138 1.09 0.82 -11.52
CA VAL A 138 0.42 0.85 -12.83
C VAL A 138 -1.07 1.26 -12.72
N CYS A 139 -1.67 1.05 -11.56
CA CYS A 139 -3.05 1.46 -11.28
C CYS A 139 -3.21 2.98 -11.13
N CYS A 140 -2.11 3.74 -10.96
CA CYS A 140 -2.13 5.19 -10.89
C CYS A 140 -2.23 5.85 -12.26
N PHE A 141 -2.13 5.08 -13.35
CA PHE A 141 -2.26 5.57 -14.71
C PHE A 141 -3.68 5.37 -15.26
N ASP A 142 -4.04 6.22 -16.22
CA ASP A 142 -5.25 6.05 -17.00
C ASP A 142 -5.19 4.74 -17.84
N ALA A 143 -6.34 4.15 -18.14
CA ALA A 143 -6.48 2.96 -18.98
C ALA A 143 -5.40 1.86 -18.75
N PRO A 144 -5.14 1.42 -17.50
CA PRO A 144 -3.95 0.64 -17.13
C PRO A 144 -3.95 -0.82 -17.64
N GLU A 145 -5.01 -1.32 -18.26
CA GLU A 145 -5.21 -2.75 -18.55
C GLU A 145 -4.19 -3.32 -19.55
N LYS A 146 -3.91 -2.58 -20.64
CA LYS A 146 -2.95 -3.03 -21.66
C LYS A 146 -1.51 -3.01 -21.11
N PRO A 147 -1.01 -1.90 -20.51
CA PRO A 147 0.29 -1.86 -19.86
C PRO A 147 0.44 -2.92 -18.77
N ARG A 148 -0.54 -3.06 -17.89
CA ARG A 148 -0.55 -4.08 -16.84
C ARG A 148 -0.36 -5.49 -17.40
N LYS A 149 -1.05 -5.81 -18.50
CA LYS A 149 -0.92 -7.12 -19.16
C LYS A 149 0.46 -7.32 -19.77
N ALA A 150 1.02 -6.30 -20.41
CA ALA A 150 2.37 -6.34 -21.00
C ALA A 150 3.44 -6.56 -19.92
N ILE A 151 3.43 -5.75 -18.87
CA ILE A 151 4.33 -5.86 -17.72
C ILE A 151 4.25 -7.27 -17.09
N ARG A 152 3.04 -7.75 -16.84
CA ARG A 152 2.82 -9.08 -16.25
C ARG A 152 3.37 -10.21 -17.12
N LYS A 153 3.28 -10.10 -18.45
CA LYS A 153 3.71 -11.13 -19.41
C LYS A 153 5.19 -11.07 -19.76
N ALA A 154 5.90 -10.02 -19.40
CA ALA A 154 7.31 -9.89 -19.67
C ALA A 154 8.10 -11.06 -19.05
N THR A 155 8.87 -11.76 -19.87
CA THR A 155 9.69 -12.91 -19.46
C THR A 155 11.19 -12.55 -19.40
N ARG A 156 11.56 -11.37 -19.90
CA ARG A 156 12.92 -10.81 -19.89
C ARG A 156 12.87 -9.37 -19.45
N ILE A 157 13.97 -8.88 -18.91
CA ILE A 157 14.06 -7.52 -18.35
C ILE A 157 13.85 -6.45 -19.44
N GLU A 158 14.36 -6.69 -20.66
CA GLU A 158 14.20 -5.78 -21.78
C GLU A 158 12.71 -5.60 -22.15
N ALA A 159 11.96 -6.70 -22.25
CA ALA A 159 10.53 -6.65 -22.55
C ALA A 159 9.72 -5.98 -21.42
N TYR A 160 10.18 -6.09 -20.17
CA TYR A 160 9.61 -5.37 -19.04
C TYR A 160 9.87 -3.88 -19.15
N LEU A 161 11.11 -3.48 -19.47
CA LEU A 161 11.49 -2.07 -19.62
C LEU A 161 10.75 -1.42 -20.78
N ASP A 162 10.65 -2.09 -21.93
CA ASP A 162 9.84 -1.62 -23.06
C ASP A 162 8.37 -1.36 -22.67
N ALA A 163 7.80 -2.23 -21.84
CA ALA A 163 6.42 -2.05 -21.37
C ALA A 163 6.30 -0.89 -20.37
N ILE A 164 7.28 -0.67 -19.52
CA ILE A 164 7.36 0.48 -18.61
C ILE A 164 7.53 1.77 -19.39
N ASP A 165 8.45 1.82 -20.38
CA ASP A 165 8.69 3.00 -21.19
C ASP A 165 7.41 3.44 -21.93
N ARG A 166 6.68 2.49 -22.50
CA ARG A 166 5.37 2.77 -23.14
C ARG A 166 4.35 3.28 -22.13
N LEU A 167 4.26 2.68 -20.94
CA LEU A 167 3.36 3.15 -19.89
C LEU A 167 3.59 4.64 -19.59
N PHE A 168 4.84 5.03 -19.37
CA PHE A 168 5.19 6.41 -19.03
C PHE A 168 5.08 7.38 -20.22
N ALA A 169 5.21 6.89 -21.46
CA ALA A 169 5.12 7.73 -22.67
C ALA A 169 3.67 7.94 -23.14
N GLU A 170 2.83 6.90 -23.05
CA GLU A 170 1.51 6.87 -23.67
C GLU A 170 0.34 7.12 -22.70
N HIS A 171 0.59 7.11 -21.38
CA HIS A 171 -0.43 7.23 -20.35
C HIS A 171 -0.17 8.36 -19.36
N GLU A 172 -1.24 8.97 -18.86
CA GLU A 172 -1.18 9.99 -17.82
C GLU A 172 -1.53 9.41 -16.44
N LEU A 173 -1.03 10.05 -15.38
CA LEU A 173 -1.47 9.71 -14.03
C LEU A 173 -2.92 10.15 -13.84
N ASN A 174 -3.70 9.32 -13.15
CA ASN A 174 -5.04 9.71 -12.72
C ASN A 174 -4.94 10.95 -11.83
N GLU A 175 -5.89 11.84 -11.96
CA GLU A 175 -6.04 12.94 -11.01
C GLU A 175 -6.26 12.37 -9.59
N ALA A 176 -5.52 12.92 -8.63
CA ALA A 176 -5.54 12.47 -7.24
C ALA A 176 -6.79 12.94 -6.49
#